data_37306b1f1438ea81360133c0b7d7d520
#
_entry.id   37306b1f1438ea81360133c0b7d7d520
#
_cell.length_a   1.000
_cell.length_b   1.000
_cell.length_c   1.000
_cell.angle_alpha   90.00
_cell.angle_beta   90.00
_cell.angle_gamma   90.00
#
_symmetry.space_group_name_H-M   'P 1'
#
loop_
_entity.id
_entity.type
_entity.pdbx_description
1 polymer ?
#
loop_
_entity_poly.entity_id
_entity_poly.type
_entity_poly.pdbx_seq_one_letter_code
_entity_poly.pdbx_strand_id
1 'polypeptide(L)'
;LIKASNGASDFGNKFGQPLICGSLLTFEHAENGKKFAFDKVIMLAGGVGFANMRDALKGTPVAGEKVVVMGGDNYRIGMGGGAVSSVETGQYDNAIELNAVQRANPEMQKRVSNVIRAMSEAEENPIVSIHDHGAGGHLNALSELVEETGGLIHMDQLPVGDPTLSAKEIVGNESQERMGIVIREEDIEHIRQIADRERAPFYIVGETTGDHRFVFEQTDGVKPIDLAMEDMFGKAPRTVMTDRTVEETYEDVTYDQ
;
A
#
# COMPACT_ATOMS: atom_id res chain seq x y z
N LEU A 1 18.39 12.36 -10.27
CA LEU A 1 19.07 11.10 -9.95
C LEU A 1 19.71 11.13 -8.56
N ILE A 2 20.66 12.04 -8.26
CA ILE A 2 21.37 12.10 -6.98
C ILE A 2 20.38 12.23 -5.79
N LYS A 3 19.39 13.13 -5.87
CA LYS A 3 18.39 13.29 -4.80
C LYS A 3 17.54 12.03 -4.59
N ALA A 4 17.16 11.33 -5.65
CA ALA A 4 16.41 10.10 -5.55
C ALA A 4 17.23 8.97 -4.89
N SER A 5 18.49 8.82 -5.28
CA SER A 5 19.43 7.88 -4.66
C SER A 5 19.65 8.20 -3.18
N ASN A 6 19.88 9.48 -2.85
CA ASN A 6 20.05 9.91 -1.46
C ASN A 6 18.79 9.66 -0.62
N GLY A 7 17.59 9.87 -1.19
CA GLY A 7 16.33 9.62 -0.51
C GLY A 7 16.14 8.15 -0.14
N ALA A 8 16.44 7.24 -1.06
CA ALA A 8 16.38 5.81 -0.79
C ALA A 8 17.38 5.36 0.30
N SER A 9 18.60 5.88 0.25
CA SER A 9 19.63 5.60 1.26
C SER A 9 19.26 6.17 2.64
N ASP A 10 18.75 7.42 2.69
CA ASP A 10 18.31 8.05 3.93
C ASP A 10 17.15 7.29 4.59
N PHE A 11 16.16 6.89 3.79
CA PHE A 11 15.04 6.09 4.29
C PHE A 11 15.53 4.75 4.87
N GLY A 12 16.34 4.00 4.14
CA GLY A 12 16.86 2.72 4.58
C GLY A 12 17.67 2.83 5.88
N ASN A 13 18.50 3.86 6.01
CA ASN A 13 19.26 4.11 7.24
C ASN A 13 18.34 4.42 8.44
N LYS A 14 17.30 5.22 8.24
CA LYS A 14 16.33 5.56 9.29
C LYS A 14 15.45 4.38 9.68
N PHE A 15 15.11 3.52 8.74
CA PHE A 15 14.37 2.29 9.00
C PHE A 15 15.23 1.21 9.68
N GLY A 16 16.55 1.29 9.56
CA GLY A 16 17.50 0.32 10.11
C GLY A 16 17.79 -0.85 9.17
N GLN A 17 17.49 -0.70 7.88
CA GLN A 17 17.86 -1.60 6.81
C GLN A 17 18.59 -0.81 5.72
N PRO A 18 19.90 -0.57 5.91
CA PRO A 18 20.65 0.30 5.02
C PRO A 18 20.68 -0.25 3.59
N LEU A 19 20.55 0.66 2.63
CA LEU A 19 20.66 0.33 1.22
C LEU A 19 22.10 -0.11 0.90
N ILE A 20 22.25 -1.33 0.37
CA ILE A 20 23.56 -1.89 0.02
C ILE A 20 23.91 -1.54 -1.42
N CYS A 21 22.93 -1.71 -2.33
CA CYS A 21 23.08 -1.39 -3.75
C CYS A 21 21.69 -1.12 -4.36
N GLY A 22 21.69 -0.57 -5.55
CA GLY A 22 20.47 -0.32 -6.32
C GLY A 22 20.81 0.20 -7.70
N SER A 23 19.78 0.34 -8.53
CA SER A 23 19.90 0.90 -9.88
C SER A 23 18.85 2.00 -10.06
N LEU A 24 19.30 3.10 -10.62
CA LEU A 24 18.46 4.22 -11.01
C LEU A 24 18.81 4.56 -12.45
N LEU A 25 17.92 4.21 -13.37
CA LEU A 25 18.19 4.24 -14.79
C LEU A 25 17.24 5.20 -15.51
N THR A 26 17.79 5.91 -16.48
CA THR A 26 17.04 6.65 -17.50
C THR A 26 17.61 6.28 -18.87
N PHE A 27 16.78 6.35 -19.89
CA PHE A 27 17.18 6.01 -21.24
C PHE A 27 16.41 6.86 -22.24
N GLU A 28 17.10 7.34 -23.25
CA GLU A 28 16.51 7.98 -24.42
C GLU A 28 17.31 7.61 -25.66
N HIS A 29 16.63 7.14 -26.69
CA HIS A 29 17.21 6.79 -27.98
C HIS A 29 16.27 7.19 -29.11
N ALA A 30 16.82 7.74 -30.18
CA ALA A 30 16.06 8.09 -31.39
C ALA A 30 16.59 7.27 -32.56
N GLU A 31 15.70 6.56 -33.24
CA GLU A 31 16.03 5.74 -34.40
C GLU A 31 14.86 5.78 -35.41
N ASN A 32 15.19 5.89 -36.69
CA ASN A 32 14.21 5.88 -37.81
C ASN A 32 13.02 6.86 -37.59
N GLY A 33 13.28 8.04 -37.01
CA GLY A 33 12.27 9.03 -36.71
C GLY A 33 11.35 8.71 -35.53
N LYS A 34 11.60 7.63 -34.82
CA LYS A 34 10.94 7.24 -33.58
C LYS A 34 11.84 7.55 -32.37
N LYS A 35 11.23 7.97 -31.28
CA LYS A 35 11.90 8.14 -29.99
C LYS A 35 11.51 7.03 -29.05
N PHE A 36 12.49 6.32 -28.53
CA PHE A 36 12.36 5.31 -27.48
C PHE A 36 12.92 5.90 -26.19
N ALA A 37 12.09 6.03 -25.16
CA ALA A 37 12.53 6.64 -23.93
C ALA A 37 11.86 6.03 -22.71
N PHE A 38 12.59 6.04 -21.60
CA PHE A 38 12.04 5.98 -20.25
C PHE A 38 12.02 7.41 -19.69
N ASP A 39 10.93 8.14 -19.90
CA ASP A 39 10.81 9.54 -19.49
C ASP A 39 10.56 9.67 -17.98
N LYS A 40 10.04 8.60 -17.34
CA LYS A 40 9.99 8.48 -15.89
C LYS A 40 11.21 7.75 -15.38
N VAL A 41 11.75 8.23 -14.26
CA VAL A 41 12.85 7.56 -13.57
C VAL A 41 12.37 6.20 -13.06
N ILE A 42 13.08 5.14 -13.45
CA ILE A 42 12.85 3.80 -12.95
C ILE A 42 13.85 3.51 -11.85
N MET A 43 13.35 3.27 -10.64
CA MET A 43 14.14 2.81 -9.51
C MET A 43 13.80 1.37 -9.22
N LEU A 44 14.77 0.49 -9.28
CA LEU A 44 14.63 -0.92 -8.93
C LEU A 44 15.01 -1.09 -7.46
N ALA A 45 14.11 -1.68 -6.69
CA ALA A 45 14.34 -2.07 -5.31
C ALA A 45 14.19 -3.59 -5.19
N GLY A 46 15.04 -4.19 -4.37
CA GLY A 46 15.00 -5.62 -4.14
C GLY A 46 15.67 -5.97 -2.81
N GLY A 47 15.43 -7.17 -2.34
CA GLY A 47 16.00 -7.65 -1.09
C GLY A 47 15.98 -9.17 -1.00
N VAL A 48 16.69 -9.67 -0.02
CA VAL A 48 16.71 -11.09 0.37
C VAL A 48 16.41 -11.18 1.86
N GLY A 49 15.48 -12.06 2.21
CA GLY A 49 15.09 -12.30 3.59
C GLY A 49 14.87 -13.78 3.86
N PHE A 50 14.66 -14.10 5.13
CA PHE A 50 14.30 -15.43 5.61
C PHE A 50 12.97 -15.34 6.36
N ALA A 51 12.06 -16.29 6.12
CA ALA A 51 10.79 -16.40 6.82
C ALA A 51 10.40 -17.88 6.99
N ASN A 52 9.49 -18.15 7.92
CA ASN A 52 8.89 -19.47 8.09
C ASN A 52 7.84 -19.73 7.00
N MET A 53 7.85 -20.93 6.44
CA MET A 53 6.84 -21.33 5.43
C MET A 53 5.41 -21.29 5.96
N ARG A 54 5.19 -21.51 7.26
CA ARG A 54 3.86 -21.44 7.89
C ARG A 54 3.18 -20.08 7.70
N ASP A 55 4.00 -19.00 7.63
CA ASP A 55 3.52 -17.61 7.52
C ASP A 55 3.56 -17.09 6.06
N ALA A 56 3.85 -17.97 5.09
CA ALA A 56 3.97 -17.56 3.67
C ALA A 56 2.63 -17.28 3.00
N LEU A 57 1.53 -17.80 3.53
CA LEU A 57 0.18 -17.59 3.02
C LEU A 57 -0.68 -16.93 4.10
N LYS A 58 -1.54 -16.02 3.68
CA LYS A 58 -2.57 -15.45 4.55
C LYS A 58 -3.52 -16.55 5.04
N GLY A 59 -3.96 -16.47 6.28
CA GLY A 59 -5.13 -17.21 6.77
C GLY A 59 -6.41 -16.65 6.14
N THR A 60 -7.48 -17.40 6.25
CA THR A 60 -8.82 -16.96 5.82
C THR A 60 -9.57 -16.42 7.04
N PRO A 61 -9.89 -15.11 7.07
CA PRO A 61 -10.68 -14.53 8.14
C PRO A 61 -12.06 -15.17 8.26
N VAL A 62 -12.58 -15.22 9.48
CA VAL A 62 -13.96 -15.66 9.77
C VAL A 62 -14.76 -14.51 10.37
N ALA A 63 -16.09 -14.57 10.29
CA ALA A 63 -16.96 -13.51 10.82
C ALA A 63 -16.72 -13.26 12.32
N GLY A 64 -16.64 -11.99 12.70
CA GLY A 64 -16.45 -11.51 14.08
C GLY A 64 -15.00 -11.25 14.49
N GLU A 65 -14.04 -11.57 13.64
CA GLU A 65 -12.64 -11.18 13.88
C GLU A 65 -12.44 -9.67 13.71
N LYS A 66 -11.44 -9.12 14.38
CA LYS A 66 -11.23 -7.67 14.44
C LYS A 66 -10.28 -7.19 13.34
N VAL A 67 -10.70 -6.12 12.68
CA VAL A 67 -9.89 -5.39 11.72
C VAL A 67 -9.14 -4.30 12.47
N VAL A 68 -7.83 -4.30 12.36
CA VAL A 68 -6.93 -3.36 13.04
C VAL A 68 -6.09 -2.61 12.03
N VAL A 69 -5.93 -1.31 12.26
CA VAL A 69 -4.95 -0.46 11.56
C VAL A 69 -3.86 -0.06 12.53
N MET A 70 -2.62 -0.23 12.15
CA MET A 70 -1.44 0.25 12.87
C MET A 70 -0.72 1.31 12.05
N GLY A 71 -0.19 2.33 12.73
CA GLY A 71 0.58 3.40 12.11
C GLY A 71 -0.01 4.78 12.27
N GLY A 72 0.44 5.73 11.47
CA GLY A 72 0.14 7.15 11.66
C GLY A 72 -1.24 7.60 11.20
N ASP A 73 -1.61 8.78 11.65
CA ASP A 73 -2.90 9.41 11.41
C ASP A 73 -3.09 9.85 9.93
N ASN A 74 -4.33 10.07 9.54
CA ASN A 74 -4.67 10.63 8.23
C ASN A 74 -4.44 12.14 8.19
N TYR A 75 -3.70 12.59 7.19
CA TYR A 75 -3.47 14.00 6.86
C TYR A 75 -3.74 14.24 5.38
N ARG A 76 -3.79 15.52 4.96
CA ARG A 76 -4.00 15.91 3.55
C ARG A 76 -2.71 15.74 2.72
N ILE A 77 -2.23 14.51 2.65
CA ILE A 77 -1.07 14.07 1.86
C ILE A 77 -1.29 12.62 1.43
N GLY A 78 -0.77 12.21 0.28
CA GLY A 78 -1.04 10.88 -0.27
C GLY A 78 -2.43 10.75 -0.89
N MET A 79 -2.99 11.84 -1.39
CA MET A 79 -4.33 11.89 -1.94
C MET A 79 -4.34 11.46 -3.41
N GLY A 80 -4.75 10.23 -3.67
CA GLY A 80 -4.80 9.68 -5.03
C GLY A 80 -3.43 9.50 -5.68
N GLY A 81 -2.39 9.23 -4.90
CA GLY A 81 -1.01 9.10 -5.38
C GLY A 81 -0.85 8.04 -6.47
N GLY A 82 -1.51 6.90 -6.34
CA GLY A 82 -1.53 5.85 -7.35
C GLY A 82 -2.12 6.30 -8.68
N ALA A 83 -3.21 7.06 -8.65
CA ALA A 83 -3.84 7.60 -9.85
C ALA A 83 -2.96 8.65 -10.54
N VAL A 84 -2.39 9.60 -9.76
CA VAL A 84 -1.52 10.65 -10.29
C VAL A 84 -0.23 10.08 -10.87
N SER A 85 0.36 9.07 -10.22
CA SER A 85 1.58 8.43 -10.72
C SER A 85 1.38 7.62 -12.01
N SER A 86 0.15 7.27 -12.33
CA SER A 86 -0.21 6.46 -13.52
C SER A 86 -0.44 7.28 -14.80
N VAL A 87 -0.43 8.61 -14.71
CA VAL A 87 -0.59 9.51 -15.86
C VAL A 87 0.73 10.19 -16.24
N GLU A 88 0.73 10.89 -17.36
CA GLU A 88 1.90 11.66 -17.80
C GLU A 88 2.20 12.80 -16.82
N THR A 89 3.48 13.03 -16.57
CA THR A 89 3.94 14.12 -15.68
C THR A 89 3.49 15.47 -16.22
N GLY A 90 2.87 16.29 -15.35
CA GLY A 90 2.35 17.61 -15.73
C GLY A 90 0.93 17.59 -16.32
N GLN A 91 0.25 16.45 -16.30
CA GLN A 91 -1.14 16.35 -16.73
C GLN A 91 -2.11 17.01 -15.74
N TYR A 92 -1.77 17.05 -14.47
CA TYR A 92 -2.54 17.70 -13.41
C TYR A 92 -1.91 19.01 -12.95
N ASP A 93 -2.70 19.86 -12.33
CA ASP A 93 -2.21 21.06 -11.66
C ASP A 93 -1.25 20.70 -10.50
N ASN A 94 -0.24 21.54 -10.27
CA ASN A 94 0.76 21.34 -9.22
C ASN A 94 0.16 21.07 -7.84
N ALA A 95 -0.98 21.66 -7.50
CA ALA A 95 -1.63 21.44 -6.22
C ALA A 95 -2.12 19.99 -6.06
N ILE A 96 -2.62 19.39 -7.14
CA ILE A 96 -3.06 17.98 -7.16
C ILE A 96 -1.83 17.08 -7.05
N GLU A 97 -0.79 17.36 -7.83
CA GLU A 97 0.45 16.55 -7.81
C GLU A 97 1.14 16.59 -6.44
N LEU A 98 1.17 17.76 -5.78
CA LEU A 98 1.74 17.89 -4.43
C LEU A 98 0.93 17.16 -3.37
N ASN A 99 -0.40 17.18 -3.43
CA ASN A 99 -1.26 16.45 -2.51
C ASN A 99 -1.18 14.93 -2.72
N ALA A 100 -0.83 14.49 -3.92
CA ALA A 100 -0.68 13.08 -4.27
C ALA A 100 0.65 12.46 -3.79
N VAL A 101 1.61 13.26 -3.31
CA VAL A 101 2.85 12.74 -2.75
C VAL A 101 2.54 11.83 -1.58
N GLN A 102 2.94 10.57 -1.68
CA GLN A 102 2.75 9.60 -0.62
C GLN A 102 3.62 9.95 0.58
N ARG A 103 3.00 9.89 1.77
CA ARG A 103 3.74 10.12 3.01
C ARG A 103 4.58 8.89 3.33
N ALA A 104 5.85 9.13 3.64
CA ALA A 104 6.75 8.14 4.18
C ALA A 104 7.25 8.59 5.56
N ASN A 105 7.07 7.76 6.56
CA ASN A 105 7.61 7.97 7.90
C ASN A 105 8.37 6.71 8.34
N PRO A 106 9.70 6.67 8.13
CA PRO A 106 10.50 5.47 8.38
C PRO A 106 10.52 5.07 9.87
N GLU A 107 10.43 6.04 10.78
CA GLU A 107 10.35 5.74 12.22
C GLU A 107 9.02 5.03 12.55
N MET A 108 7.90 5.58 12.11
CA MET A 108 6.59 4.97 12.33
C MET A 108 6.50 3.60 11.68
N GLN A 109 7.00 3.48 10.44
CA GLN A 109 7.04 2.19 9.74
C GLN A 109 7.88 1.16 10.49
N LYS A 110 9.01 1.58 11.09
CA LYS A 110 9.84 0.70 11.91
C LYS A 110 9.14 0.21 13.17
N ARG A 111 8.41 1.08 13.85
CA ARG A 111 7.61 0.72 15.01
C ARG A 111 6.57 -0.35 14.67
N VAL A 112 5.79 -0.13 13.60
CA VAL A 112 4.80 -1.09 13.11
C VAL A 112 5.46 -2.41 12.69
N SER A 113 6.57 -2.34 11.96
CA SER A 113 7.34 -3.52 11.55
C SER A 113 7.82 -4.34 12.74
N ASN A 114 8.24 -3.70 13.85
CA ASN A 114 8.67 -4.40 15.06
C ASN A 114 7.50 -5.17 15.71
N VAL A 115 6.29 -4.60 15.71
CA VAL A 115 5.08 -5.29 16.20
C VAL A 115 4.80 -6.54 15.35
N ILE A 116 4.79 -6.40 14.02
CA ILE A 116 4.55 -7.53 13.11
C ILE A 116 5.61 -8.61 13.28
N ARG A 117 6.89 -8.23 13.39
CA ARG A 117 7.98 -9.17 13.62
C ARG A 117 7.83 -9.93 14.94
N ALA A 118 7.46 -9.25 16.01
CA ALA A 118 7.24 -9.90 17.29
C ALA A 118 6.18 -11.00 17.23
N MET A 119 5.13 -10.79 16.43
CA MET A 119 4.07 -11.77 16.21
C MET A 119 4.51 -12.91 15.25
N SER A 120 5.13 -12.56 14.14
CA SER A 120 5.53 -13.54 13.12
C SER A 120 6.76 -14.39 13.57
N GLU A 121 7.58 -13.88 14.48
CA GLU A 121 8.72 -14.61 15.06
C GLU A 121 8.32 -15.44 16.32
N ALA A 122 7.09 -15.27 16.83
CA ALA A 122 6.57 -16.07 17.93
C ALA A 122 6.32 -17.53 17.53
N GLU A 123 6.14 -18.42 18.48
CA GLU A 123 5.80 -19.82 18.24
C GLU A 123 4.44 -19.94 17.53
N GLU A 124 3.47 -19.15 17.96
CA GLU A 124 2.16 -19.00 17.31
C GLU A 124 2.01 -17.57 16.78
N ASN A 125 1.65 -17.44 15.51
CA ASN A 125 1.39 -16.14 14.89
C ASN A 125 -0.10 -15.81 15.02
N PRO A 126 -0.49 -14.76 15.77
CA PRO A 126 -1.89 -14.38 15.94
C PRO A 126 -2.48 -13.63 14.76
N ILE A 127 -1.66 -13.26 13.76
CA ILE A 127 -2.13 -12.56 12.56
C ILE A 127 -2.85 -13.55 11.64
N VAL A 128 -4.14 -13.32 11.40
CA VAL A 128 -4.93 -14.12 10.45
C VAL A 128 -4.68 -13.64 9.03
N SER A 129 -4.76 -12.33 8.80
CA SER A 129 -4.52 -11.69 7.50
C SER A 129 -3.80 -10.38 7.70
N ILE A 130 -2.98 -9.99 6.72
CA ILE A 130 -2.19 -8.74 6.77
C ILE A 130 -2.11 -8.11 5.39
N HIS A 131 -2.20 -6.78 5.34
CA HIS A 131 -2.01 -5.99 4.13
C HIS A 131 -1.38 -4.63 4.43
N ASP A 132 -0.50 -4.15 3.55
CA ASP A 132 0.06 -2.80 3.64
C ASP A 132 -0.89 -1.75 3.07
N HIS A 133 -0.72 -0.51 3.52
CA HIS A 133 -1.44 0.65 2.99
C HIS A 133 -0.62 1.29 1.86
N GLY A 134 -0.93 0.92 0.63
CA GLY A 134 -0.37 1.52 -0.57
C GLY A 134 -1.39 2.38 -1.31
N ALA A 135 -1.40 2.27 -2.64
CA ALA A 135 -2.35 2.95 -3.52
C ALA A 135 -3.81 2.63 -3.13
N GLY A 136 -4.67 3.65 -3.15
CA GLY A 136 -6.06 3.53 -2.71
C GLY A 136 -6.29 3.58 -1.20
N GLY A 137 -5.24 3.69 -0.41
CA GLY A 137 -5.31 3.92 1.04
C GLY A 137 -6.08 2.85 1.81
N HIS A 138 -6.91 3.29 2.75
CA HIS A 138 -7.73 2.38 3.57
C HIS A 138 -8.71 1.55 2.73
N LEU A 139 -9.27 2.12 1.65
CA LEU A 139 -10.21 1.41 0.81
C LEU A 139 -9.58 0.13 0.25
N ASN A 140 -8.43 0.26 -0.40
CA ASN A 140 -7.77 -0.88 -1.01
C ASN A 140 -7.22 -1.85 0.04
N ALA A 141 -6.44 -1.36 0.98
CA ALA A 141 -5.79 -2.20 1.98
C ALA A 141 -6.79 -3.02 2.82
N LEU A 142 -7.86 -2.38 3.30
CA LEU A 142 -8.82 -3.05 4.17
C LEU A 142 -9.79 -3.96 3.40
N SER A 143 -10.13 -3.64 2.14
CA SER A 143 -10.93 -4.55 1.32
C SER A 143 -10.17 -5.83 0.96
N GLU A 144 -8.90 -5.73 0.57
CA GLU A 144 -8.05 -6.90 0.30
C GLU A 144 -7.77 -7.74 1.55
N LEU A 145 -7.81 -7.10 2.72
CA LEU A 145 -7.63 -7.77 4.00
C LEU A 145 -8.79 -8.73 4.32
N VAL A 146 -10.02 -8.36 3.93
CA VAL A 146 -11.27 -9.09 4.23
C VAL A 146 -11.96 -9.64 2.97
N GLU A 147 -11.23 -9.81 1.87
CA GLU A 147 -11.74 -10.20 0.56
C GLU A 147 -12.65 -11.46 0.63
N GLU A 148 -12.24 -12.45 1.42
CA GLU A 148 -12.95 -13.74 1.52
C GLU A 148 -14.21 -13.69 2.39
N THR A 149 -14.41 -12.63 3.18
CA THR A 149 -15.50 -12.60 4.19
C THR A 149 -16.39 -11.38 4.09
N GLY A 150 -15.85 -10.26 3.63
CA GLY A 150 -16.45 -8.95 3.83
C GLY A 150 -16.10 -8.36 5.21
N GLY A 151 -16.36 -7.06 5.38
CA GLY A 151 -16.05 -6.36 6.61
C GLY A 151 -16.79 -5.04 6.76
N LEU A 152 -17.01 -4.66 8.02
CA LEU A 152 -17.55 -3.38 8.42
C LEU A 152 -16.47 -2.54 9.09
N ILE A 153 -16.21 -1.37 8.54
CA ILE A 153 -15.22 -0.42 9.04
C ILE A 153 -15.94 0.82 9.62
N HIS A 154 -15.68 1.11 10.87
CA HIS A 154 -16.18 2.29 11.58
C HIS A 154 -15.26 3.47 11.32
N MET A 155 -15.74 4.46 10.58
CA MET A 155 -14.90 5.59 10.14
C MET A 155 -14.43 6.48 11.28
N ASP A 156 -15.19 6.56 12.36
CA ASP A 156 -14.85 7.30 13.58
C ASP A 156 -13.71 6.64 14.39
N GLN A 157 -13.39 5.37 14.10
CA GLN A 157 -12.28 4.66 14.72
C GLN A 157 -10.99 4.76 13.88
N LEU A 158 -11.07 5.29 12.67
CA LEU A 158 -9.87 5.54 11.86
C LEU A 158 -9.07 6.72 12.43
N PRO A 159 -7.74 6.63 12.47
CA PRO A 159 -6.91 7.71 12.99
C PRO A 159 -6.95 8.95 12.09
N VAL A 160 -7.36 10.10 12.61
CA VAL A 160 -7.48 11.36 11.87
C VAL A 160 -6.65 12.45 12.54
N GLY A 161 -5.59 12.89 11.87
CA GLY A 161 -4.73 13.98 12.32
C GLY A 161 -5.17 15.36 11.81
N ASP A 162 -5.86 15.40 10.64
CA ASP A 162 -6.46 16.62 10.11
C ASP A 162 -7.99 16.49 10.14
N PRO A 163 -8.69 17.15 11.11
CA PRO A 163 -10.14 17.04 11.26
C PRO A 163 -10.94 17.70 10.12
N THR A 164 -10.29 18.35 9.17
CA THR A 164 -10.94 18.95 8.00
C THR A 164 -11.08 17.99 6.83
N LEU A 165 -10.54 16.76 6.96
CA LEU A 165 -10.66 15.74 5.92
C LEU A 165 -12.12 15.27 5.78
N SER A 166 -12.58 15.19 4.55
CA SER A 166 -13.84 14.52 4.22
C SER A 166 -13.71 13.00 4.31
N ALA A 167 -14.84 12.30 4.39
CA ALA A 167 -14.88 10.85 4.36
C ALA A 167 -14.11 10.26 3.17
N LYS A 168 -14.28 10.83 1.97
CA LYS A 168 -13.58 10.41 0.74
C LYS A 168 -12.05 10.54 0.88
N GLU A 169 -11.59 11.63 1.48
CA GLU A 169 -10.16 11.87 1.69
C GLU A 169 -9.57 10.92 2.73
N ILE A 170 -10.31 10.60 3.80
CA ILE A 170 -9.87 9.61 4.79
C ILE A 170 -9.76 8.23 4.17
N VAL A 171 -10.79 7.77 3.47
CA VAL A 171 -10.86 6.44 2.87
C VAL A 171 -9.75 6.20 1.86
N GLY A 172 -9.45 7.19 1.03
CA GLY A 172 -8.43 7.10 -0.02
C GLY A 172 -7.04 7.60 0.37
N ASN A 173 -6.77 7.84 1.65
CA ASN A 173 -5.49 8.40 2.11
C ASN A 173 -4.36 7.37 2.09
N GLU A 174 -3.35 7.61 1.26
CA GLU A 174 -2.20 6.73 1.06
C GLU A 174 -1.07 7.07 2.02
N SER A 175 -0.81 6.20 2.98
CA SER A 175 0.29 6.33 3.96
C SER A 175 1.03 5.01 4.08
N GLN A 176 2.24 4.95 3.56
CA GLN A 176 3.04 3.73 3.45
C GLN A 176 3.54 3.18 4.79
N GLU A 177 3.49 3.95 5.86
CA GLU A 177 3.85 3.50 7.20
C GLU A 177 2.74 2.73 7.92
N ARG A 178 1.56 2.59 7.30
CA ARG A 178 0.43 1.87 7.90
C ARG A 178 0.35 0.43 7.43
N MET A 179 -0.14 -0.43 8.33
CA MET A 179 -0.47 -1.83 8.04
C MET A 179 -1.86 -2.14 8.60
N GLY A 180 -2.63 -2.90 7.82
CA GLY A 180 -3.88 -3.51 8.27
C GLY A 180 -3.67 -4.96 8.64
N ILE A 181 -4.30 -5.43 9.72
CA ILE A 181 -4.31 -6.84 10.11
C ILE A 181 -5.71 -7.27 10.52
N VAL A 182 -6.00 -8.56 10.34
CA VAL A 182 -7.13 -9.24 10.99
C VAL A 182 -6.59 -10.13 12.09
N ILE A 183 -7.21 -10.04 13.25
CA ILE A 183 -6.85 -10.79 14.45
C ILE A 183 -8.11 -11.29 15.16
N ARG A 184 -7.96 -12.36 15.96
CA ARG A 184 -9.02 -12.81 16.85
C ARG A 184 -9.19 -11.87 18.02
N GLU A 185 -10.39 -11.81 18.59
CA GLU A 185 -10.68 -10.97 19.76
C GLU A 185 -9.82 -11.33 20.97
N GLU A 186 -9.55 -12.61 21.17
CA GLU A 186 -8.71 -13.10 22.27
C GLU A 186 -7.24 -12.65 22.22
N ASP A 187 -6.74 -12.30 21.02
CA ASP A 187 -5.35 -11.88 20.81
C ASP A 187 -5.15 -10.37 20.95
N ILE A 188 -6.22 -9.57 21.03
CA ILE A 188 -6.18 -8.11 21.06
C ILE A 188 -5.26 -7.58 22.15
N GLU A 189 -5.44 -8.04 23.38
CA GLU A 189 -4.71 -7.49 24.52
C GLU A 189 -3.21 -7.82 24.42
N HIS A 190 -2.89 -9.02 23.98
CA HIS A 190 -1.50 -9.43 23.76
C HIS A 190 -0.80 -8.55 22.71
N ILE A 191 -1.47 -8.33 21.57
CA ILE A 191 -0.90 -7.54 20.47
C ILE A 191 -0.81 -6.07 20.87
N ARG A 192 -1.81 -5.54 21.60
CA ARG A 192 -1.81 -4.16 22.11
C ARG A 192 -0.61 -3.92 23.03
N GLN A 193 -0.29 -4.84 23.92
CA GLN A 193 0.90 -4.73 24.79
C GLN A 193 2.21 -4.67 23.98
N ILE A 194 2.30 -5.43 22.90
CA ILE A 194 3.45 -5.36 21.98
C ILE A 194 3.48 -4.01 21.28
N ALA A 195 2.34 -3.54 20.76
CA ALA A 195 2.22 -2.26 20.07
C ALA A 195 2.60 -1.08 20.99
N ASP A 196 2.14 -1.10 22.25
CA ASP A 196 2.48 -0.08 23.25
C ASP A 196 3.98 -0.08 23.56
N ARG A 197 4.60 -1.25 23.72
CA ARG A 197 6.05 -1.39 23.92
C ARG A 197 6.84 -0.77 22.77
N GLU A 198 6.43 -1.04 21.54
CA GLU A 198 7.07 -0.51 20.32
C GLU A 198 6.63 0.93 20.00
N ARG A 199 5.68 1.48 20.75
CA ARG A 199 5.05 2.81 20.51
C ARG A 199 4.42 2.90 19.12
N ALA A 200 3.88 1.81 18.62
CA ALA A 200 3.13 1.75 17.38
C ALA A 200 1.66 2.04 17.69
N PRO A 201 1.03 3.06 17.08
CA PRO A 201 -0.40 3.28 17.22
C PRO A 201 -1.19 2.06 16.73
N PHE A 202 -2.24 1.70 17.49
CA PHE A 202 -3.01 0.49 17.29
C PHE A 202 -4.50 0.82 17.42
N TYR A 203 -5.25 0.70 16.33
CA TYR A 203 -6.66 1.08 16.25
C TYR A 203 -7.49 -0.11 15.80
N ILE A 204 -8.46 -0.54 16.61
CA ILE A 204 -9.51 -1.48 16.18
C ILE A 204 -10.52 -0.66 15.40
N VAL A 205 -10.56 -0.86 14.08
CA VAL A 205 -11.35 -0.01 13.18
C VAL A 205 -12.61 -0.68 12.66
N GLY A 206 -12.78 -1.97 12.92
CA GLY A 206 -13.92 -2.71 12.43
C GLY A 206 -13.84 -4.20 12.70
N GLU A 207 -14.66 -4.94 11.99
CA GLU A 207 -14.74 -6.39 12.11
C GLU A 207 -15.12 -7.05 10.78
N THR A 208 -14.78 -8.32 10.65
CA THR A 208 -15.20 -9.17 9.53
C THR A 208 -16.65 -9.57 9.71
N THR A 209 -17.45 -9.58 8.62
CA THR A 209 -18.90 -9.76 8.70
C THR A 209 -19.37 -11.13 8.20
N GLY A 210 -18.68 -11.73 7.23
CA GLY A 210 -19.08 -13.00 6.61
C GLY A 210 -20.22 -12.87 5.59
N ASP A 211 -20.64 -11.63 5.27
CA ASP A 211 -21.74 -11.36 4.33
C ASP A 211 -21.26 -11.00 2.92
N HIS A 212 -19.94 -11.03 2.70
CA HIS A 212 -19.26 -10.65 1.46
C HIS A 212 -19.59 -9.23 1.00
N ARG A 213 -19.78 -8.31 1.93
CA ARG A 213 -19.89 -6.87 1.68
C ARG A 213 -18.74 -6.11 2.34
N PHE A 214 -18.32 -5.05 1.71
CA PHE A 214 -17.34 -4.13 2.29
C PHE A 214 -17.98 -2.78 2.55
N VAL A 215 -18.02 -2.39 3.81
CA VAL A 215 -18.77 -1.22 4.28
C VAL A 215 -17.86 -0.31 5.08
N PHE A 216 -17.87 0.99 4.75
CA PHE A 216 -17.45 2.07 5.66
C PHE A 216 -18.70 2.73 6.20
N GLU A 217 -18.82 2.84 7.51
CA GLU A 217 -19.95 3.45 8.19
C GLU A 217 -19.51 4.60 9.08
N GLN A 218 -20.22 5.73 8.99
CA GLN A 218 -20.04 6.88 9.86
C GLN A 218 -20.93 6.76 11.10
N THR A 219 -20.63 7.54 12.15
CA THR A 219 -21.37 7.53 13.41
C THR A 219 -22.88 7.86 13.25
N ASP A 220 -23.23 8.63 12.22
CA ASP A 220 -24.62 8.96 11.87
C ASP A 220 -25.32 7.89 11.03
N GLY A 221 -24.65 6.77 10.77
CA GLY A 221 -25.16 5.65 9.96
C GLY A 221 -25.04 5.85 8.44
N VAL A 222 -24.44 6.95 8.00
CA VAL A 222 -24.14 7.15 6.57
C VAL A 222 -23.04 6.18 6.16
N LYS A 223 -23.24 5.53 5.03
CA LYS A 223 -22.30 4.56 4.44
C LYS A 223 -21.70 5.12 3.16
N PRO A 224 -20.57 5.82 3.21
CA PRO A 224 -19.92 6.34 2.00
C PRO A 224 -19.42 5.23 1.06
N ILE A 225 -19.19 4.03 1.59
CA ILE A 225 -18.89 2.80 0.83
C ILE A 225 -19.79 1.69 1.37
N ASP A 226 -20.49 1.01 0.48
CA ASP A 226 -21.28 -0.20 0.75
C ASP A 226 -21.35 -1.01 -0.55
N LEU A 227 -20.36 -1.87 -0.78
CA LEU A 227 -20.15 -2.61 -2.02
C LEU A 227 -20.11 -4.12 -1.76
N ALA A 228 -20.60 -4.89 -2.71
CA ALA A 228 -20.38 -6.34 -2.68
C ALA A 228 -18.90 -6.63 -3.04
N MET A 229 -18.29 -7.62 -2.39
CA MET A 229 -16.91 -8.02 -2.69
C MET A 229 -16.74 -8.46 -4.15
N GLU A 230 -17.79 -9.06 -4.74
CA GLU A 230 -17.81 -9.46 -6.15
C GLU A 230 -17.69 -8.25 -7.11
N ASP A 231 -18.28 -7.11 -6.74
CA ASP A 231 -18.17 -5.87 -7.52
C ASP A 231 -16.76 -5.27 -7.46
N MET A 232 -16.05 -5.49 -6.35
CA MET A 232 -14.69 -4.98 -6.12
C MET A 232 -13.62 -5.89 -6.73
N PHE A 233 -13.73 -7.20 -6.50
CA PHE A 233 -12.74 -8.22 -6.87
C PHE A 233 -13.22 -9.19 -7.95
N GLY A 234 -14.35 -8.91 -8.57
CA GLY A 234 -14.91 -9.69 -9.67
C GLY A 234 -14.00 -9.69 -10.91
N LYS A 235 -14.31 -10.56 -11.84
CA LYS A 235 -13.52 -10.69 -13.08
C LYS A 235 -13.80 -9.53 -14.01
N ALA A 236 -12.79 -8.73 -14.29
CA ALA A 236 -12.85 -7.73 -15.36
C ALA A 236 -13.17 -8.41 -16.72
N PRO A 237 -13.88 -7.73 -17.62
CA PRO A 237 -14.08 -8.22 -18.99
C PRO A 237 -12.75 -8.59 -19.62
N ARG A 238 -12.72 -9.72 -20.33
CA ARG A 238 -11.51 -10.19 -21.01
C ARG A 238 -11.06 -9.16 -22.05
N THR A 239 -9.87 -8.59 -21.86
CA THR A 239 -9.24 -7.75 -22.87
C THR A 239 -8.65 -8.66 -23.95
N VAL A 240 -9.08 -8.42 -25.20
CA VAL A 240 -8.52 -9.09 -26.37
C VAL A 240 -7.63 -8.10 -27.09
N MET A 241 -6.33 -8.33 -27.06
CA MET A 241 -5.36 -7.54 -27.84
C MET A 241 -5.02 -8.32 -29.10
N THR A 242 -5.13 -7.63 -30.24
CA THR A 242 -4.71 -8.18 -31.54
C THR A 242 -3.46 -7.42 -31.95
N ASP A 243 -2.36 -8.13 -32.05
CA ASP A 243 -1.10 -7.58 -32.52
C ASP A 243 -0.70 -8.26 -33.83
N ARG A 244 0.15 -7.60 -34.59
CA ARG A 244 0.81 -8.16 -35.77
C ARG A 244 2.28 -7.77 -35.72
N THR A 245 3.10 -8.74 -35.94
CA THR A 245 4.54 -8.54 -36.07
C THR A 245 4.82 -7.67 -37.29
N VAL A 246 5.52 -6.57 -37.07
CA VAL A 246 6.10 -5.76 -38.15
C VAL A 246 7.58 -6.09 -38.18
N GLU A 247 8.03 -6.64 -39.29
CA GLU A 247 9.47 -6.83 -39.50
C GLU A 247 10.09 -5.45 -39.79
N GLU A 248 10.85 -4.94 -38.84
CA GLU A 248 11.66 -3.75 -39.02
C GLU A 248 13.08 -4.17 -39.44
N THR A 249 13.61 -3.53 -40.45
CA THR A 249 15.02 -3.66 -40.81
C THR A 249 15.82 -2.65 -40.02
N TYR A 250 16.73 -3.11 -39.21
CA TYR A 250 17.65 -2.25 -38.45
C TYR A 250 18.97 -2.09 -39.25
N GLU A 251 19.56 -0.91 -39.17
CA GLU A 251 20.89 -0.66 -39.72
C GLU A 251 21.94 -1.38 -38.87
N ASP A 252 22.98 -1.89 -39.51
CA ASP A 252 24.10 -2.51 -38.80
C ASP A 252 24.79 -1.48 -37.90
N VAL A 253 25.04 -1.85 -36.65
CA VAL A 253 25.71 -0.97 -35.68
C VAL A 253 27.17 -0.81 -36.10
N THR A 254 27.55 0.39 -36.48
CA THR A 254 28.96 0.74 -36.79
C THR A 254 29.60 1.42 -35.60
N TYR A 255 30.77 0.95 -35.18
CA TYR A 255 31.57 1.55 -34.12
C TYR A 255 32.79 2.25 -34.74
N ASP A 256 32.97 3.52 -34.47
CA ASP A 256 34.25 4.18 -34.70
C ASP A 256 35.25 3.67 -33.65
N GLN A 257 36.40 3.11 -34.15
CA GLN A 257 37.50 2.63 -33.33
C GLN A 257 38.42 3.76 -32.92
#